data_e63c777ccbf32d8ef7df3176daae6eab
#
_entry.id   e63c777ccbf32d8ef7df3176daae6eab
#
_cell.length_a   1.000
_cell.length_b   1.000
_cell.length_c   1.000
_cell.angle_alpha   90.00
_cell.angle_beta   90.00
_cell.angle_gamma   90.00
#
_symmetry.space_group_name_H-M   'P 1'
#
loop_
_entity.id
_entity.type
_entity.pdbx_description
1 polymer ?
#
loop_
_entity_poly.entity_id
_entity_poly.type
_entity_poly.pdbx_seq_one_letter_code
_entity_poly.pdbx_strand_id
1 'polypeptide(L)'
;MASPAFQAQSLMAMLDLLAPEKVLIVAHSLAGALSAHIALERPERLQGLVLVNALTHPFLDDPPFFLSLFASDLFGPIVNRVVAIPMARVLLHRGLEIAFSPQPVPTHYVDASELRLLFREAAFRSNLQDILAADVFLKHQATRYHELSIPVIAITGDRDTLVSPVRNAVRFSREARGADLSILPGVGHMPHHASPTAIAKAATNLFLRP
;
A
#
# COMPACT_ATOMS: atom_id res chain seq x y z
N MET A 1 2.68 17.24 -8.96
CA MET A 1 2.40 15.82 -8.64
C MET A 1 2.87 15.54 -7.24
N ALA A 2 2.04 14.93 -6.41
CA ALA A 2 2.48 14.43 -5.13
C ALA A 2 3.26 13.13 -5.38
N SER A 3 4.60 13.17 -5.24
CA SER A 3 5.41 11.95 -5.30
C SER A 3 5.22 11.14 -4.00
N PRO A 4 5.51 9.82 -3.98
CA PRO A 4 5.52 9.05 -2.74
C PRO A 4 6.38 9.67 -1.63
N ALA A 5 7.53 10.25 -1.97
CA ALA A 5 8.37 10.97 -1.02
C ALA A 5 7.65 12.21 -0.42
N PHE A 6 6.93 12.99 -1.25
CA PHE A 6 6.15 14.12 -0.76
C PHE A 6 4.99 13.69 0.14
N GLN A 7 4.30 12.60 -0.21
CA GLN A 7 3.25 12.04 0.64
C GLN A 7 3.82 11.56 1.99
N ALA A 8 4.98 10.89 1.98
CA ALA A 8 5.68 10.48 3.21
C ALA A 8 6.08 11.69 4.06
N GLN A 9 6.61 12.76 3.45
CA GLN A 9 6.93 14.01 4.16
C GLN A 9 5.68 14.66 4.77
N SER A 10 4.55 14.68 4.06
CA SER A 10 3.29 15.21 4.58
C SER A 10 2.78 14.39 5.77
N LEU A 11 2.89 13.06 5.69
CA LEU A 11 2.54 12.18 6.80
C LEU A 11 3.46 12.41 8.00
N MET A 12 4.76 12.57 7.79
CA MET A 12 5.71 12.87 8.86
C MET A 12 5.41 14.20 9.53
N ALA A 13 5.13 15.26 8.77
CA ALA A 13 4.75 16.55 9.32
C ALA A 13 3.47 16.46 10.18
N MET A 14 2.50 15.65 9.74
CA MET A 14 1.30 15.38 10.53
C MET A 14 1.62 14.61 11.82
N LEU A 15 2.49 13.62 11.77
CA LEU A 15 2.92 12.86 12.95
C LEU A 15 3.69 13.75 13.94
N ASP A 16 4.50 14.68 13.46
CA ASP A 16 5.22 15.64 14.32
C ASP A 16 4.27 16.55 15.09
N LEU A 17 3.10 16.86 14.50
CA LEU A 17 2.06 17.69 15.16
C LEU A 17 1.18 16.88 16.12
N LEU A 18 0.82 15.65 15.77
CA LEU A 18 -0.20 14.88 16.48
C LEU A 18 0.37 13.87 17.48
N ALA A 19 1.58 13.40 17.25
CA ALA A 19 2.22 12.35 18.05
C ALA A 19 3.64 12.77 18.42
N PRO A 20 3.87 13.44 19.55
CA PRO A 20 5.21 13.86 19.99
C PRO A 20 6.13 12.67 20.30
N GLU A 21 5.56 11.52 20.63
CA GLU A 21 6.29 10.28 20.92
C GLU A 21 6.48 9.42 19.68
N LYS A 22 7.22 8.30 19.82
CA LYS A 22 7.35 7.29 18.78
C LYS A 22 6.00 6.65 18.48
N VAL A 23 5.74 6.38 17.20
CA VAL A 23 4.51 5.74 16.74
C VAL A 23 4.79 4.36 16.16
N LEU A 24 3.82 3.47 16.28
CA LEU A 24 3.76 2.22 15.52
C LEU A 24 2.92 2.48 14.26
N ILE A 25 3.45 2.15 13.08
CA ILE A 25 2.70 2.25 11.83
C ILE A 25 2.23 0.86 11.40
N VAL A 26 0.94 0.75 11.07
CA VAL A 26 0.36 -0.41 10.39
C VAL A 26 -0.05 0.03 8.99
N ALA A 27 0.60 -0.50 7.97
CA ALA A 27 0.46 -0.04 6.60
C ALA A 27 0.03 -1.15 5.65
N HIS A 28 -1.03 -0.91 4.85
CA HIS A 28 -1.55 -1.85 3.87
C HIS A 28 -1.22 -1.41 2.45
N SER A 29 -0.88 -2.38 1.59
CA SER A 29 -0.72 -2.18 0.14
C SER A 29 0.27 -1.04 -0.19
N LEU A 30 -0.14 -0.04 -0.98
CA LEU A 30 0.68 1.11 -1.39
C LEU A 30 1.22 1.92 -0.19
N ALA A 31 0.46 2.01 0.90
CA ALA A 31 0.92 2.69 2.11
C ALA A 31 2.19 2.05 2.71
N GLY A 32 2.46 0.77 2.40
CA GLY A 32 3.69 0.10 2.79
C GLY A 32 4.95 0.75 2.19
N ALA A 33 4.89 1.20 0.92
CA ALA A 33 5.99 1.93 0.29
C ALA A 33 6.33 3.22 1.04
N LEU A 34 5.29 4.00 1.41
CA LEU A 34 5.44 5.26 2.14
C LEU A 34 5.97 5.03 3.54
N SER A 35 5.44 4.04 4.24
CA SER A 35 5.82 3.73 5.63
C SER A 35 7.23 3.17 5.74
N ALA A 36 7.65 2.34 4.78
CA ALA A 36 9.04 1.89 4.69
C ALA A 36 10.00 3.05 4.40
N HIS A 37 9.57 4.05 3.59
CA HIS A 37 10.35 5.26 3.39
C HIS A 37 10.52 6.06 4.70
N ILE A 38 9.46 6.26 5.44
CA ILE A 38 9.52 6.92 6.75
C ILE A 38 10.47 6.17 7.69
N ALA A 39 10.42 4.84 7.69
CA ALA A 39 11.29 4.02 8.51
C ALA A 39 12.77 4.14 8.13
N LEU A 40 13.08 4.38 6.87
CA LEU A 40 14.44 4.64 6.39
C LEU A 40 14.94 6.06 6.71
N GLU A 41 14.07 7.07 6.59
CA GLU A 41 14.46 8.47 6.74
C GLU A 41 14.36 8.98 8.19
N ARG A 42 13.43 8.45 8.98
CA ARG A 42 13.10 8.91 10.34
C ARG A 42 12.88 7.75 11.31
N PRO A 43 13.83 6.79 11.42
CA PRO A 43 13.68 5.62 12.29
C PRO A 43 13.45 5.99 13.77
N GLU A 44 13.98 7.12 14.22
CA GLU A 44 13.82 7.62 15.58
C GLU A 44 12.37 7.96 15.95
N ARG A 45 11.52 8.21 14.95
CA ARG A 45 10.10 8.51 15.11
C ARG A 45 9.22 7.26 15.20
N LEU A 46 9.77 6.09 14.90
CA LEU A 46 9.02 4.85 14.84
C LEU A 46 9.41 3.88 15.95
N GLN A 47 8.41 3.31 16.60
CA GLN A 47 8.58 2.18 17.50
C GLN A 47 8.66 0.86 16.73
N GLY A 48 7.99 0.78 15.59
CA GLY A 48 8.00 -0.37 14.70
C GLY A 48 7.06 -0.20 13.52
N LEU A 49 7.10 -1.17 12.61
CA LEU A 49 6.33 -1.15 11.37
C LEU A 49 5.68 -2.52 11.11
N VAL A 50 4.36 -2.54 10.92
CA VAL A 50 3.62 -3.71 10.44
C VAL A 50 3.23 -3.48 8.98
N LEU A 51 3.80 -4.25 8.08
CA LEU A 51 3.53 -4.22 6.64
C LEU A 51 2.51 -5.30 6.29
N VAL A 52 1.32 -4.92 5.84
CA VAL A 52 0.20 -5.80 5.56
C VAL A 52 -0.05 -5.86 4.07
N ASN A 53 0.23 -6.99 3.41
CA ASN A 53 0.20 -7.12 1.94
C ASN A 53 0.80 -5.88 1.26
N ALA A 54 1.92 -5.42 1.79
CA ALA A 54 2.51 -4.13 1.46
C ALA A 54 3.25 -4.19 0.12
N LEU A 55 3.13 -3.12 -0.65
CA LEU A 55 3.92 -2.90 -1.85
C LEU A 55 5.30 -2.41 -1.41
N THR A 56 6.32 -3.23 -1.62
CA THR A 56 7.70 -2.96 -1.19
C THR A 56 8.70 -3.00 -2.35
N HIS A 57 8.34 -3.58 -3.47
CA HIS A 57 9.21 -3.73 -4.64
C HIS A 57 8.51 -3.26 -5.91
N PRO A 58 9.27 -2.92 -6.96
CA PRO A 58 8.72 -2.57 -8.27
C PRO A 58 7.78 -3.66 -8.76
N PHE A 59 6.69 -3.27 -9.40
CA PHE A 59 5.60 -4.17 -9.77
C PHE A 59 5.15 -4.02 -11.21
N LEU A 60 5.53 -2.92 -11.87
CA LEU A 60 5.27 -2.67 -13.29
C LEU A 60 6.54 -3.00 -14.09
N ASP A 61 6.56 -4.14 -14.76
CA ASP A 61 7.68 -4.48 -15.64
C ASP A 61 7.65 -3.56 -16.88
N ASP A 62 6.45 -3.40 -17.50
CA ASP A 62 6.17 -2.43 -18.58
C ASP A 62 4.77 -1.85 -18.35
N PRO A 63 4.66 -0.59 -17.88
CA PRO A 63 3.35 0.02 -17.67
C PRO A 63 2.63 0.18 -19.03
N PRO A 64 1.39 -0.35 -19.14
CA PRO A 64 0.61 -0.19 -20.35
C PRO A 64 0.45 1.27 -20.74
N PHE A 65 0.62 1.60 -22.03
CA PHE A 65 0.52 2.96 -22.55
C PHE A 65 -0.72 3.73 -22.09
N PHE A 66 -1.86 3.04 -21.97
CA PHE A 66 -3.10 3.68 -21.52
C PHE A 66 -3.03 4.21 -20.09
N LEU A 67 -2.21 3.64 -19.20
CA LEU A 67 -2.02 4.17 -17.84
C LEU A 67 -1.39 5.55 -17.89
N SER A 68 -0.37 5.74 -18.74
CA SER A 68 0.27 7.05 -18.92
C SER A 68 -0.69 8.06 -19.56
N LEU A 69 -1.53 7.62 -20.50
CA LEU A 69 -2.56 8.46 -21.11
C LEU A 69 -3.60 8.92 -20.06
N PHE A 70 -4.10 8.00 -19.25
CA PHE A 70 -5.09 8.30 -18.20
C PHE A 70 -4.51 9.15 -17.05
N ALA A 71 -3.22 8.98 -16.75
CA ALA A 71 -2.50 9.77 -15.76
C ALA A 71 -2.08 11.17 -16.28
N SER A 72 -2.17 11.43 -17.60
CA SER A 72 -1.74 12.68 -18.24
C SER A 72 -2.49 13.90 -17.71
N ASP A 73 -1.77 14.99 -17.44
CA ASP A 73 -2.40 16.26 -17.05
C ASP A 73 -3.15 16.93 -18.21
N LEU A 74 -2.71 16.66 -19.46
CA LEU A 74 -3.30 17.26 -20.66
C LEU A 74 -4.52 16.47 -21.17
N PHE A 75 -4.37 15.17 -21.36
CA PHE A 75 -5.40 14.31 -21.96
C PHE A 75 -6.26 13.57 -20.93
N GLY A 76 -5.69 13.28 -19.76
CA GLY A 76 -6.35 12.55 -18.68
C GLY A 76 -7.71 13.10 -18.32
N PRO A 77 -7.92 14.41 -18.11
CA PRO A 77 -9.23 14.95 -17.72
C PRO A 77 -10.36 14.57 -18.66
N ILE A 78 -10.10 14.62 -19.97
CA ILE A 78 -11.10 14.28 -20.99
C ILE A 78 -11.30 12.77 -21.10
N VAL A 79 -10.18 12.04 -21.26
CA VAL A 79 -10.23 10.58 -21.47
C VAL A 79 -10.76 9.85 -20.25
N ASN A 80 -10.39 10.29 -19.06
CA ASN A 80 -10.91 9.71 -17.82
C ASN A 80 -12.44 9.91 -17.69
N ARG A 81 -12.92 11.12 -18.01
CA ARG A 81 -14.34 11.44 -17.88
C ARG A 81 -15.20 10.66 -18.87
N VAL A 82 -14.68 10.45 -20.09
CA VAL A 82 -15.48 9.83 -21.18
C VAL A 82 -15.31 8.31 -21.22
N VAL A 83 -14.13 7.79 -20.88
CA VAL A 83 -13.80 6.37 -21.07
C VAL A 83 -13.47 5.68 -19.74
N ALA A 84 -12.41 6.11 -19.05
CA ALA A 84 -11.84 5.32 -17.96
C ALA A 84 -12.77 5.24 -16.73
N ILE A 85 -13.37 6.34 -16.31
CA ILE A 85 -14.27 6.36 -15.14
C ILE A 85 -15.59 5.61 -15.42
N PRO A 86 -16.29 5.80 -16.55
CA PRO A 86 -17.45 4.96 -16.86
C PRO A 86 -17.12 3.47 -16.86
N MET A 87 -16.01 3.08 -17.48
CA MET A 87 -15.56 1.69 -17.50
C MET A 87 -15.23 1.18 -16.09
N ALA A 88 -14.48 1.96 -15.31
CA ALA A 88 -14.13 1.59 -13.93
C ALA A 88 -15.38 1.42 -13.03
N ARG A 89 -16.42 2.23 -13.24
CA ARG A 89 -17.70 2.07 -12.52
C ARG A 89 -18.40 0.76 -12.86
N VAL A 90 -18.39 0.37 -14.12
CA VAL A 90 -18.97 -0.91 -14.57
C VAL A 90 -18.18 -2.09 -14.00
N LEU A 91 -16.85 -1.97 -13.94
CA LEU A 91 -15.96 -3.01 -13.47
C LEU A 91 -15.74 -3.01 -11.94
N LEU A 92 -16.34 -2.07 -11.20
CA LEU A 92 -16.11 -1.90 -9.76
C LEU A 92 -16.28 -3.20 -8.97
N HIS A 93 -17.41 -3.88 -9.15
CA HIS A 93 -17.71 -5.12 -8.42
C HIS A 93 -16.67 -6.20 -8.71
N ARG A 94 -16.29 -6.37 -9.99
CA ARG A 94 -15.28 -7.34 -10.38
C ARG A 94 -13.89 -6.98 -9.80
N GLY A 95 -13.56 -5.70 -9.75
CA GLY A 95 -12.33 -5.22 -9.09
C GLY A 95 -12.31 -5.55 -7.60
N LEU A 96 -13.44 -5.38 -6.93
CA LEU A 96 -13.58 -5.75 -5.52
C LEU A 96 -13.51 -7.26 -5.30
N GLU A 97 -14.15 -8.06 -6.14
CA GLU A 97 -14.03 -9.52 -6.10
C GLU A 97 -12.58 -9.97 -6.21
N ILE A 98 -11.79 -9.38 -7.10
CA ILE A 98 -10.36 -9.66 -7.24
C ILE A 98 -9.61 -9.24 -5.97
N ALA A 99 -9.88 -8.04 -5.43
CA ALA A 99 -9.19 -7.52 -4.25
C ALA A 99 -9.49 -8.35 -2.99
N PHE A 100 -10.71 -8.84 -2.84
CA PHE A 100 -11.09 -9.66 -1.68
C PHE A 100 -10.83 -11.15 -1.87
N SER A 101 -10.68 -11.63 -3.12
CA SER A 101 -10.49 -13.07 -3.38
C SER A 101 -9.35 -13.68 -2.55
N PRO A 102 -9.55 -14.89 -1.97
CA PRO A 102 -10.71 -15.77 -2.08
C PRO A 102 -11.86 -15.46 -1.10
N GLN A 103 -11.74 -14.43 -0.26
CA GLN A 103 -12.80 -14.02 0.64
C GLN A 103 -13.93 -13.30 -0.11
N PRO A 104 -15.18 -13.38 0.36
CA PRO A 104 -16.27 -12.60 -0.20
C PRO A 104 -16.09 -11.10 0.13
N VAL A 105 -16.56 -10.24 -0.77
CA VAL A 105 -16.66 -8.79 -0.50
C VAL A 105 -17.66 -8.56 0.63
N PRO A 106 -17.32 -7.80 1.68
CA PRO A 106 -18.28 -7.50 2.75
C PRO A 106 -19.51 -6.76 2.23
N THR A 107 -20.68 -7.10 2.80
CA THR A 107 -21.93 -6.42 2.49
C THR A 107 -21.81 -4.93 2.76
N HIS A 108 -22.33 -4.09 1.86
CA HIS A 108 -22.25 -2.62 1.96
C HIS A 108 -20.84 -2.02 1.92
N TYR A 109 -19.79 -2.77 1.52
CA TYR A 109 -18.41 -2.28 1.50
C TYR A 109 -18.25 -1.00 0.69
N VAL A 110 -18.88 -0.92 -0.49
CA VAL A 110 -18.80 0.24 -1.39
C VAL A 110 -19.30 1.52 -0.72
N ASP A 111 -20.40 1.41 0.00
CA ASP A 111 -21.04 2.56 0.65
C ASP A 111 -20.29 2.92 1.95
N ALA A 112 -19.90 1.92 2.75
CA ALA A 112 -19.20 2.12 4.02
C ALA A 112 -17.78 2.69 3.83
N SER A 113 -17.12 2.37 2.71
CA SER A 113 -15.76 2.86 2.39
C SER A 113 -15.74 4.13 1.53
N GLU A 114 -16.91 4.69 1.19
CA GLU A 114 -17.03 5.86 0.30
C GLU A 114 -16.27 5.69 -1.02
N LEU A 115 -16.17 4.46 -1.51
CA LEU A 115 -15.35 4.10 -2.66
C LEU A 115 -15.73 4.88 -3.94
N ARG A 116 -16.97 5.39 -3.99
CA ARG A 116 -17.45 6.25 -5.09
C ARG A 116 -16.64 7.54 -5.26
N LEU A 117 -15.95 8.00 -4.20
CA LEU A 117 -15.07 9.18 -4.26
C LEU A 117 -13.89 8.98 -5.21
N LEU A 118 -13.44 7.75 -5.42
CA LEU A 118 -12.39 7.43 -6.39
C LEU A 118 -12.79 7.74 -7.84
N PHE A 119 -14.07 7.83 -8.13
CA PHE A 119 -14.59 8.17 -9.48
C PHE A 119 -14.70 9.67 -9.74
N ARG A 120 -14.24 10.52 -8.82
CA ARG A 120 -14.00 11.93 -9.12
C ARG A 120 -12.77 12.00 -10.03
N GLU A 121 -12.85 12.78 -11.13
CA GLU A 121 -11.77 12.78 -12.14
C GLU A 121 -10.39 13.06 -11.52
N ALA A 122 -10.29 14.11 -10.70
CA ALA A 122 -9.04 14.46 -10.06
C ALA A 122 -8.49 13.35 -9.14
N ALA A 123 -9.37 12.68 -8.36
CA ALA A 123 -8.96 11.56 -7.50
C ALA A 123 -8.53 10.35 -8.32
N PHE A 124 -9.27 10.02 -9.37
CA PHE A 124 -8.96 8.92 -10.28
C PHE A 124 -7.60 9.11 -10.96
N ARG A 125 -7.36 10.30 -11.53
CA ARG A 125 -6.10 10.64 -12.19
C ARG A 125 -4.93 10.65 -11.20
N SER A 126 -5.10 11.26 -10.03
CA SER A 126 -4.06 11.28 -9.00
C SER A 126 -3.69 9.86 -8.55
N ASN A 127 -4.67 8.97 -8.39
CA ASN A 127 -4.41 7.58 -8.04
C ASN A 127 -3.54 6.87 -9.10
N LEU A 128 -3.83 7.07 -10.38
CA LEU A 128 -3.00 6.52 -11.47
C LEU A 128 -1.59 7.10 -11.48
N GLN A 129 -1.45 8.41 -11.24
CA GLN A 129 -0.15 9.07 -11.11
C GLN A 129 0.65 8.51 -9.94
N ASP A 130 -0.01 8.28 -8.79
CA ASP A 130 0.61 7.69 -7.61
C ASP A 130 1.10 6.26 -7.86
N ILE A 131 0.33 5.43 -8.56
CA ILE A 131 0.72 4.08 -8.95
C ILE A 131 1.97 4.10 -9.83
N LEU A 132 2.00 4.93 -10.87
CA LEU A 132 3.16 5.05 -11.75
C LEU A 132 4.40 5.59 -11.02
N ALA A 133 4.21 6.61 -10.18
CA ALA A 133 5.29 7.19 -9.38
C ALA A 133 5.83 6.21 -8.35
N ALA A 134 4.98 5.38 -7.75
CA ALA A 134 5.38 4.38 -6.77
C ALA A 134 6.29 3.31 -7.34
N ASP A 135 6.07 2.87 -8.58
CA ASP A 135 6.94 1.88 -9.22
C ASP A 135 8.37 2.40 -9.39
N VAL A 136 8.50 3.63 -9.92
CA VAL A 136 9.80 4.28 -10.07
C VAL A 136 10.47 4.52 -8.73
N PHE A 137 9.71 4.97 -7.74
CA PHE A 137 10.19 5.20 -6.38
C PHE A 137 10.72 3.92 -5.72
N LEU A 138 10.00 2.81 -5.87
CA LEU A 138 10.39 1.52 -5.29
C LEU A 138 11.64 0.91 -5.93
N LYS A 139 11.97 1.26 -7.19
CA LYS A 139 13.24 0.83 -7.82
C LYS A 139 14.46 1.32 -7.03
N HIS A 140 14.38 2.52 -6.47
CA HIS A 140 15.44 3.08 -5.63
C HIS A 140 15.33 2.65 -4.16
N GLN A 141 14.12 2.70 -3.60
CA GLN A 141 13.93 2.41 -2.19
C GLN A 141 14.26 0.95 -1.82
N ALA A 142 13.91 -0.01 -2.68
CA ALA A 142 14.14 -1.42 -2.40
C ALA A 142 15.62 -1.77 -2.20
N THR A 143 16.55 -1.02 -2.78
CA THR A 143 17.99 -1.23 -2.57
C THR A 143 18.47 -0.86 -1.17
N ARG A 144 17.64 -0.16 -0.39
CA ARG A 144 17.97 0.38 0.93
C ARG A 144 17.36 -0.40 2.10
N TYR A 145 16.55 -1.43 1.87
CA TYR A 145 15.88 -2.13 2.99
C TYR A 145 16.83 -2.77 4.00
N HIS A 146 18.07 -3.05 3.61
CA HIS A 146 19.11 -3.52 4.53
C HIS A 146 19.54 -2.46 5.58
N GLU A 147 19.19 -1.18 5.37
CA GLU A 147 19.46 -0.04 6.28
C GLU A 147 18.41 0.07 7.40
N LEU A 148 17.26 -0.63 7.28
CA LEU A 148 16.20 -0.57 8.29
C LEU A 148 16.73 -1.00 9.65
N SER A 149 16.54 -0.14 10.65
CA SER A 149 17.04 -0.30 12.02
C SER A 149 15.93 -0.48 13.07
N ILE A 150 14.67 -0.40 12.64
CA ILE A 150 13.51 -0.59 13.52
C ILE A 150 12.93 -2.00 13.38
N PRO A 151 12.21 -2.51 14.38
CA PRO A 151 11.49 -3.79 14.26
C PRO A 151 10.41 -3.71 13.17
N VAL A 152 10.38 -4.70 12.28
CA VAL A 152 9.36 -4.80 11.21
C VAL A 152 8.73 -6.17 11.22
N ILE A 153 7.40 -6.23 11.07
CA ILE A 153 6.66 -7.47 10.78
C ILE A 153 5.99 -7.32 9.41
N ALA A 154 6.38 -8.17 8.47
CA ALA A 154 5.70 -8.29 7.18
C ALA A 154 4.64 -9.39 7.26
N ILE A 155 3.38 -9.04 7.04
CA ILE A 155 2.25 -9.98 6.99
C ILE A 155 1.73 -10.02 5.56
N THR A 156 1.53 -11.22 5.02
CA THR A 156 0.98 -11.38 3.67
C THR A 156 0.05 -12.58 3.59
N GLY A 157 -1.00 -12.46 2.78
CA GLY A 157 -1.83 -13.59 2.40
C GLY A 157 -1.18 -14.38 1.26
N ASP A 158 -1.21 -15.71 1.31
CA ASP A 158 -0.62 -16.57 0.26
C ASP A 158 -1.42 -16.58 -1.04
N ARG A 159 -2.66 -16.03 -1.02
CA ARG A 159 -3.56 -15.92 -2.16
C ARG A 159 -3.68 -14.50 -2.71
N ASP A 160 -2.81 -13.59 -2.30
CA ASP A 160 -2.78 -12.23 -2.85
C ASP A 160 -2.33 -12.23 -4.32
N THR A 161 -3.25 -11.89 -5.21
CA THR A 161 -3.00 -11.78 -6.65
C THR A 161 -2.70 -10.35 -7.11
N LEU A 162 -2.89 -9.35 -6.24
CA LEU A 162 -2.63 -7.95 -6.56
C LEU A 162 -1.21 -7.53 -6.15
N VAL A 163 -0.79 -7.92 -4.94
CA VAL A 163 0.57 -7.68 -4.46
C VAL A 163 1.23 -9.02 -4.19
N SER A 164 2.01 -9.49 -5.17
CA SER A 164 2.67 -10.82 -5.10
C SER A 164 3.41 -11.01 -3.78
N PRO A 165 3.06 -12.00 -2.95
CA PRO A 165 3.73 -12.29 -1.69
C PRO A 165 5.24 -12.55 -1.87
N VAL A 166 5.60 -13.26 -2.95
CA VAL A 166 6.99 -13.62 -3.24
C VAL A 166 7.81 -12.40 -3.63
N ARG A 167 7.25 -11.53 -4.50
CA ARG A 167 7.93 -10.31 -4.98
C ARG A 167 8.06 -9.26 -3.87
N ASN A 168 7.11 -9.21 -2.93
CA ASN A 168 7.06 -8.19 -1.89
C ASN A 168 7.45 -8.75 -0.51
N ALA A 169 6.53 -9.28 0.28
CA ALA A 169 6.77 -9.64 1.68
C ALA A 169 7.92 -10.62 1.89
N VAL A 170 7.99 -11.69 1.07
CA VAL A 170 9.05 -12.71 1.17
C VAL A 170 10.42 -12.14 0.78
N ARG A 171 10.48 -11.37 -0.29
CA ARG A 171 11.70 -10.71 -0.72
C ARG A 171 12.14 -9.65 0.28
N PHE A 172 11.22 -8.79 0.71
CA PHE A 172 11.46 -7.76 1.73
C PHE A 172 12.04 -8.34 3.02
N SER A 173 11.48 -9.43 3.55
CA SER A 173 11.96 -10.05 4.79
C SER A 173 13.38 -10.63 4.68
N ARG A 174 13.85 -10.93 3.48
CA ARG A 174 15.23 -11.37 3.24
C ARG A 174 16.21 -10.20 3.14
N GLU A 175 15.75 -9.07 2.62
CA GLU A 175 16.57 -7.87 2.40
C GLU A 175 16.60 -6.95 3.64
N ALA A 176 15.49 -6.85 4.37
CA ALA A 176 15.39 -6.09 5.62
C ALA A 176 15.85 -6.95 6.82
N ARG A 177 17.01 -6.61 7.37
CA ARG A 177 17.61 -7.37 8.48
C ARG A 177 16.70 -7.36 9.70
N GLY A 178 16.36 -8.55 10.21
CA GLY A 178 15.52 -8.69 11.41
C GLY A 178 14.03 -8.44 11.18
N ALA A 179 13.59 -8.37 9.93
CA ALA A 179 12.17 -8.33 9.64
C ALA A 179 11.53 -9.73 9.81
N ASP A 180 10.50 -9.81 10.64
CA ASP A 180 9.70 -11.02 10.81
C ASP A 180 8.71 -11.16 9.64
N LEU A 181 8.52 -12.39 9.13
CA LEU A 181 7.54 -12.70 8.09
C LEU A 181 6.42 -13.58 8.64
N SER A 182 5.18 -13.18 8.37
CA SER A 182 3.98 -13.98 8.66
C SER A 182 3.17 -14.18 7.39
N ILE A 183 2.98 -15.43 6.97
CA ILE A 183 2.16 -15.79 5.81
C ILE A 183 0.83 -16.34 6.31
N LEU A 184 -0.27 -15.75 5.87
CA LEU A 184 -1.63 -16.15 6.24
C LEU A 184 -2.19 -17.10 5.16
N PRO A 185 -2.42 -18.37 5.48
CA PRO A 185 -2.89 -19.35 4.50
C PRO A 185 -4.34 -19.06 4.08
N GLY A 186 -4.61 -19.16 2.78
CA GLY A 186 -5.94 -18.96 2.20
C GLY A 186 -6.41 -17.51 2.21
N VAL A 187 -5.56 -16.54 2.49
CA VAL A 187 -5.92 -15.11 2.58
C VAL A 187 -5.45 -14.36 1.34
N GLY A 188 -6.31 -13.47 0.82
CA GLY A 188 -6.02 -12.59 -0.33
C GLY A 188 -5.46 -11.23 0.06
N HIS A 189 -5.77 -10.22 -0.79
CA HIS A 189 -5.18 -8.87 -0.64
C HIS A 189 -5.73 -8.06 0.54
N MET A 190 -6.82 -8.49 1.18
CA MET A 190 -7.48 -7.75 2.26
C MET A 190 -7.39 -8.49 3.62
N PRO A 191 -6.18 -8.78 4.16
CA PRO A 191 -6.04 -9.56 5.39
C PRO A 191 -6.60 -8.84 6.62
N HIS A 192 -6.72 -7.53 6.61
CA HIS A 192 -7.36 -6.77 7.68
C HIS A 192 -8.88 -7.01 7.77
N HIS A 193 -9.50 -7.54 6.72
CA HIS A 193 -10.87 -8.05 6.75
C HIS A 193 -10.93 -9.55 7.07
N ALA A 194 -9.98 -10.33 6.53
CA ALA A 194 -9.97 -11.79 6.67
C ALA A 194 -9.43 -12.27 8.04
N SER A 195 -8.44 -11.58 8.58
CA SER A 195 -7.71 -11.98 9.78
C SER A 195 -7.29 -10.76 10.63
N PRO A 196 -8.25 -9.92 11.08
CA PRO A 196 -7.94 -8.69 11.82
C PRO A 196 -7.18 -8.96 13.12
N THR A 197 -7.45 -10.08 13.78
CA THR A 197 -6.77 -10.50 15.00
C THR A 197 -5.28 -10.78 14.80
N ALA A 198 -4.88 -11.32 13.64
CA ALA A 198 -3.48 -11.55 13.34
C ALA A 198 -2.71 -10.23 13.23
N ILE A 199 -3.31 -9.23 12.59
CA ILE A 199 -2.72 -7.89 12.44
C ILE A 199 -2.66 -7.18 13.79
N ALA A 200 -3.76 -7.20 14.56
CA ALA A 200 -3.79 -6.63 15.91
C ALA A 200 -2.73 -7.25 16.82
N LYS A 201 -2.58 -8.58 16.79
CA LYS A 201 -1.55 -9.29 17.55
C LYS A 201 -0.14 -8.87 17.15
N ALA A 202 0.14 -8.73 15.85
CA ALA A 202 1.44 -8.26 15.37
C ALA A 202 1.74 -6.83 15.84
N ALA A 203 0.77 -5.93 15.73
CA ALA A 203 0.89 -4.56 16.21
C ALA A 203 1.14 -4.50 17.73
N THR A 204 0.36 -5.25 18.53
CA THR A 204 0.54 -5.34 19.98
C THR A 204 1.91 -5.91 20.35
N ASN A 205 2.35 -6.95 19.67
CA ASN A 205 3.66 -7.56 19.91
C ASN A 205 4.80 -6.58 19.66
N LEU A 206 4.72 -5.76 18.60
CA LEU A 206 5.72 -4.71 18.34
C LEU A 206 5.64 -3.57 19.35
N PHE A 207 4.42 -3.16 19.71
CA PHE A 207 4.19 -2.08 20.67
C PHE A 207 4.73 -2.40 22.06
N LEU A 208 4.67 -3.66 22.47
CA LEU A 208 5.13 -4.13 23.79
C LEU A 208 6.61 -4.54 23.81
N ARG A 209 7.32 -4.48 22.70
CA ARG A 209 8.79 -4.69 22.70
C ARG A 209 9.46 -3.53 23.46
N PRO A 210 10.37 -3.86 24.41
CA PRO A 210 11.08 -2.85 25.18
C PRO A 210 12.01 -1.99 24.33
#